data_aae1e94feda79fd824b7e1a4dfe22b42
#
_entry.id   aae1e94feda79fd824b7e1a4dfe22b42
#
_cell.length_a   1.000
_cell.length_b   1.000
_cell.length_c   1.000
_cell.angle_alpha   90.00
_cell.angle_beta   90.00
_cell.angle_gamma   90.00
#
_symmetry.space_group_name_H-M   'P 1'
#
loop_
_entity.id
_entity.type
_entity.pdbx_description
1 polymer ?
#
loop_
_entity_poly.entity_id
_entity_poly.type
_entity_poly.pdbx_seq_one_letter_code
_entity_poly.pdbx_strand_id
1 'polypeptide(L)'
;MIIYFSGTGNSRYIANRIADNIRDELIDANDKIKRRDTRTIKVNDRLVVVTPTYAWRIPWLVRDWIRKTHFQGVRQVWFVMSCGAEIGNAAKYNRLLCEEKDFDYMGTAQIVMPENYIALFHTPETE
;
A
#
# COMPACT_ATOMS: atom_id res chain seq x y z
N MET A 1 -9.21 -7.24 2.15
CA MET A 1 -8.11 -7.50 1.19
C MET A 1 -6.97 -6.54 1.42
N ILE A 2 -5.77 -7.02 1.31
CA ILE A 2 -4.57 -6.21 1.45
C ILE A 2 -3.79 -6.28 0.14
N ILE A 3 -3.52 -5.12 -0.44
CA ILE A 3 -2.71 -5.03 -1.66
C ILE A 3 -1.39 -4.38 -1.27
N TYR A 4 -0.29 -4.95 -1.72
CA TYR A 4 1.00 -4.31 -1.47
C TYR A 4 1.81 -4.16 -2.75
N PHE A 5 2.60 -3.11 -2.77
CA PHE A 5 3.59 -2.85 -3.81
C PHE A 5 4.92 -2.63 -3.11
N SER A 6 5.93 -3.38 -3.47
CA SER A 6 7.19 -3.34 -2.74
C SER A 6 8.38 -3.36 -3.69
N GLY A 7 9.24 -2.36 -3.55
CA GLY A 7 10.50 -2.34 -4.27
C GLY A 7 11.64 -2.93 -3.45
N THR A 8 11.56 -2.80 -2.13
CA THR A 8 12.65 -3.22 -1.23
C THR A 8 12.25 -4.31 -0.25
N GLY A 9 10.98 -4.68 -0.22
CA GLY A 9 10.50 -5.67 0.73
C GLY A 9 9.81 -5.10 1.96
N ASN A 10 9.96 -3.82 2.23
CA ASN A 10 9.34 -3.21 3.40
C ASN A 10 7.82 -3.30 3.37
N SER A 11 7.22 -2.95 2.24
CA SER A 11 5.76 -2.99 2.11
C SER A 11 5.25 -4.42 2.22
N ARG A 12 5.98 -5.37 1.67
CA ARG A 12 5.62 -6.77 1.76
C ARG A 12 5.63 -7.24 3.21
N TYR A 13 6.66 -6.85 3.96
CA TYR A 13 6.76 -7.19 5.37
C TYR A 13 5.58 -6.61 6.15
N ILE A 14 5.29 -5.33 5.92
CA ILE A 14 4.19 -4.65 6.59
C ILE A 14 2.85 -5.32 6.23
N ALA A 15 2.66 -5.62 4.96
CA ALA A 15 1.42 -6.22 4.49
C ALA A 15 1.21 -7.60 5.11
N ASN A 16 2.27 -8.39 5.23
CA ASN A 16 2.19 -9.70 5.86
C ASN A 16 1.79 -9.57 7.32
N ARG A 17 2.34 -8.59 8.03
CA ARG A 17 2.00 -8.36 9.43
C ARG A 17 0.52 -7.99 9.58
N ILE A 18 0.03 -7.13 8.71
CA ILE A 18 -1.38 -6.76 8.74
C ILE A 18 -2.25 -7.97 8.43
N ALA A 19 -1.90 -8.73 7.40
CA ALA A 19 -2.67 -9.90 7.00
C ALA A 19 -2.77 -10.93 8.13
N ASP A 20 -1.68 -11.14 8.86
CA ASP A 20 -1.68 -12.06 9.98
C ASP A 20 -2.61 -11.61 11.09
N ASN A 21 -2.70 -10.30 11.31
CA ASN A 21 -3.52 -9.75 12.39
C ASN A 21 -5.00 -9.73 12.05
N ILE A 22 -5.36 -9.40 10.81
CA ILE A 22 -6.77 -9.29 10.45
C ILE A 22 -7.27 -10.46 9.61
N ARG A 23 -6.38 -11.39 9.27
CA ARG A 23 -6.71 -12.63 8.54
C ARG A 23 -7.44 -12.34 7.25
N ASP A 24 -6.81 -11.57 6.40
CA ASP A 24 -7.39 -11.18 5.12
C ASP A 24 -6.49 -11.59 3.98
N GLU A 25 -7.04 -11.55 2.76
CA GLU A 25 -6.29 -11.91 1.56
C GLU A 25 -5.17 -10.90 1.28
N LEU A 26 -4.10 -11.40 0.69
CA LEU A 26 -2.92 -10.61 0.36
C LEU A 26 -2.67 -10.68 -1.13
N ILE A 27 -2.55 -9.54 -1.78
CA ILE A 27 -2.29 -9.47 -3.22
C ILE A 27 -1.03 -8.65 -3.49
N ASP A 28 -0.16 -9.23 -4.32
CA ASP A 28 1.06 -8.55 -4.78
C ASP A 28 0.73 -7.68 -5.99
N ALA A 29 0.67 -6.36 -5.77
CA ALA A 29 0.40 -5.43 -6.85
C ALA A 29 1.54 -5.37 -7.86
N ASN A 30 2.77 -5.67 -7.44
CA ASN A 30 3.89 -5.72 -8.38
C ASN A 30 3.62 -6.71 -9.50
N ASP A 31 3.11 -7.87 -9.15
CA ASP A 31 2.80 -8.91 -10.12
C ASP A 31 1.70 -8.46 -11.07
N LYS A 32 0.64 -7.89 -10.52
CA LYS A 32 -0.49 -7.40 -11.32
C LYS A 32 -0.06 -6.32 -12.30
N ILE A 33 0.73 -5.38 -11.82
CA ILE A 33 1.22 -4.26 -12.64
C ILE A 33 2.15 -4.76 -13.74
N LYS A 34 3.04 -5.67 -13.39
CA LYS A 34 3.99 -6.24 -14.34
C LYS A 34 3.28 -6.96 -15.48
N ARG A 35 2.19 -7.64 -15.17
CA ARG A 35 1.41 -8.39 -16.15
C ARG A 35 0.35 -7.53 -16.84
N ARG A 36 0.24 -6.26 -16.45
CA ARG A 36 -0.81 -5.36 -16.93
C ARG A 36 -2.19 -5.95 -16.70
N ASP A 37 -2.35 -6.59 -15.54
CA ASP A 37 -3.59 -7.27 -15.20
C ASP A 37 -4.49 -6.29 -14.45
N THR A 38 -5.52 -5.81 -15.13
CA THR A 38 -6.51 -4.88 -14.57
C THR A 38 -7.89 -5.51 -14.48
N ARG A 39 -7.94 -6.84 -14.45
CA ARG A 39 -9.22 -7.54 -14.32
C ARG A 39 -9.86 -7.21 -12.98
N THR A 40 -11.18 -7.31 -12.96
CA THR A 40 -11.97 -7.05 -11.76
C THR A 40 -11.48 -7.89 -10.59
N ILE A 41 -11.30 -7.25 -9.45
CA ILE A 41 -10.94 -7.91 -8.20
C ILE A 41 -12.13 -7.78 -7.25
N LYS A 42 -12.58 -8.90 -6.73
CA LYS A 42 -13.68 -8.91 -5.77
C LYS A 42 -13.12 -8.71 -4.38
N VAL A 43 -13.65 -7.74 -3.67
CA VAL A 43 -13.20 -7.39 -2.33
C VAL A 43 -14.39 -7.46 -1.39
N ASN A 44 -14.15 -7.93 -0.19
CA ASN A 44 -15.19 -8.05 0.83
C ASN A 44 -15.17 -6.82 1.73
N ASP A 45 -15.64 -5.69 1.19
CA ASP A 45 -15.87 -4.45 1.92
C ASP A 45 -14.61 -3.59 2.14
N ARG A 46 -13.55 -4.10 2.72
CA ARG A 46 -12.39 -3.26 3.06
C ARG A 46 -11.17 -3.58 2.22
N LEU A 47 -10.40 -2.52 1.94
CA LEU A 47 -9.18 -2.61 1.17
C LEU A 47 -8.08 -1.86 1.91
N VAL A 48 -6.94 -2.49 2.09
CA VAL A 48 -5.75 -1.84 2.66
C VAL A 48 -4.68 -1.81 1.59
N VAL A 49 -4.17 -0.63 1.30
CA VAL A 49 -3.13 -0.44 0.28
C VAL A 49 -1.81 -0.13 0.99
N VAL A 50 -0.84 -1.01 0.82
CA VAL A 50 0.46 -0.88 1.49
C VAL A 50 1.53 -0.60 0.44
N THR A 51 2.16 0.57 0.52
CA THR A 51 3.16 1.00 -0.48
C THR A 51 4.30 1.77 0.17
N PRO A 52 5.43 1.89 -0.54
CA PRO A 52 6.42 2.89 -0.16
C PRO A 52 5.94 4.27 -0.57
N THR A 53 6.66 5.29 -0.15
CA THR A 53 6.35 6.68 -0.49
C THR A 53 7.36 7.15 -1.53
N TYR A 54 6.86 7.59 -2.69
CA TYR A 54 7.68 8.15 -3.75
C TYR A 54 7.24 9.61 -3.96
N ALA A 55 8.15 10.54 -3.72
CA ALA A 55 7.85 11.97 -3.87
C ALA A 55 6.57 12.36 -3.12
N TRP A 56 6.45 11.89 -1.89
CA TRP A 56 5.31 12.16 -0.99
C TRP A 56 3.97 11.65 -1.49
N ARG A 57 3.99 10.60 -2.31
CA ARG A 57 2.77 9.96 -2.84
C ARG A 57 2.99 8.46 -2.92
N ILE A 58 1.91 7.73 -3.13
CA ILE A 58 2.07 6.33 -3.53
C ILE A 58 2.71 6.32 -4.91
N PRO A 59 3.43 5.25 -5.27
CA PRO A 59 4.05 5.16 -6.59
C PRO A 59 2.99 5.34 -7.68
N TRP A 60 3.33 6.12 -8.71
CA TRP A 60 2.37 6.40 -9.78
C TRP A 60 1.89 5.14 -10.49
N LEU A 61 2.74 4.11 -10.55
CA LEU A 61 2.35 2.84 -11.15
C LEU A 61 1.21 2.20 -10.37
N VAL A 62 1.23 2.30 -9.06
CA VAL A 62 0.17 1.76 -8.20
C VAL A 62 -1.09 2.57 -8.37
N ARG A 63 -0.96 3.90 -8.36
CA ARG A 63 -2.11 4.78 -8.56
C ARG A 63 -2.79 4.50 -9.89
N ASP A 64 -2.01 4.39 -10.96
CA ASP A 64 -2.52 4.15 -12.29
C ASP A 64 -3.23 2.79 -12.38
N TRP A 65 -2.63 1.78 -11.76
CA TRP A 65 -3.22 0.45 -11.73
C TRP A 65 -4.54 0.44 -10.95
N ILE A 66 -4.59 1.14 -9.82
CA ILE A 66 -5.82 1.24 -9.03
C ILE A 66 -6.91 1.92 -9.84
N ARG A 67 -6.56 2.99 -10.57
CA ARG A 67 -7.52 3.70 -11.41
C ARG A 67 -8.12 2.80 -12.49
N LYS A 68 -7.30 1.94 -13.08
CA LYS A 68 -7.73 1.09 -14.18
C LYS A 68 -8.41 -0.19 -13.75
N THR A 69 -8.22 -0.61 -12.51
CA THR A 69 -8.76 -1.86 -12.01
C THR A 69 -10.09 -1.62 -11.32
N HIS A 70 -11.08 -2.44 -11.63
CA HIS A 70 -12.35 -2.37 -10.93
C HIS A 70 -12.28 -3.23 -9.68
N PHE A 71 -12.50 -2.61 -8.51
CA PHE A 71 -12.53 -3.32 -7.24
C PHE A 71 -13.99 -3.47 -6.82
N GLN A 72 -14.54 -4.64 -7.07
CA GLN A 72 -15.95 -4.89 -6.81
C GLN A 72 -16.18 -5.15 -5.32
N GLY A 73 -17.07 -4.37 -4.72
CA GLY A 73 -17.44 -4.57 -3.33
C GLY A 73 -16.68 -3.72 -2.34
N VAL A 74 -15.68 -2.95 -2.78
CA VAL A 74 -14.91 -2.09 -1.89
C VAL A 74 -15.78 -0.94 -1.42
N ARG A 75 -15.74 -0.67 -0.11
CA ARG A 75 -16.37 0.50 0.48
C ARG A 75 -15.34 1.34 1.19
N GLN A 76 -14.56 0.72 2.08
CA GLN A 76 -13.61 1.43 2.94
C GLN A 76 -12.18 1.12 2.54
N VAL A 77 -11.36 2.17 2.42
CA VAL A 77 -9.97 2.02 1.99
C VAL A 77 -9.03 2.72 2.97
N TRP A 78 -8.04 1.99 3.41
CA TRP A 78 -6.93 2.50 4.24
C TRP A 78 -5.65 2.43 3.44
N PHE A 79 -4.77 3.38 3.69
CA PHE A 79 -3.42 3.38 3.10
C PHE A 79 -2.40 3.26 4.21
N VAL A 80 -1.40 2.41 4.00
CA VAL A 80 -0.28 2.26 4.92
C VAL A 80 0.98 2.49 4.10
N MET A 81 1.71 3.55 4.42
CA MET A 81 2.86 3.96 3.61
C MET A 81 4.14 3.94 4.43
N SER A 82 5.13 3.20 3.95
CA SER A 82 6.46 3.25 4.56
C SER A 82 7.24 4.41 3.97
N CYS A 83 8.08 5.03 4.79
CA CYS A 83 8.88 6.16 4.36
C CYS A 83 10.13 6.29 5.21
N GLY A 84 11.10 7.09 4.74
CA GLY A 84 12.32 7.33 5.48
C GLY A 84 12.15 8.32 6.62
N ALA A 85 11.24 9.27 6.45
CA ALA A 85 11.02 10.32 7.45
C ALA A 85 9.55 10.66 7.61
N GLU A 86 8.91 11.08 6.52
CA GLU A 86 7.50 11.47 6.56
C GLU A 86 6.88 11.29 5.19
N ILE A 87 5.55 11.23 5.16
CA ILE A 87 4.81 11.02 3.91
C ILE A 87 4.35 12.34 3.27
N GLY A 88 4.56 13.48 3.94
CA GLY A 88 4.15 14.76 3.40
C GLY A 88 2.65 14.84 3.15
N ASN A 89 2.27 15.24 1.93
CA ASN A 89 0.86 15.41 1.56
C ASN A 89 0.22 14.14 0.98
N ALA A 90 0.82 12.97 1.22
CA ALA A 90 0.32 11.71 0.65
C ALA A 90 -1.15 11.46 0.99
N ALA A 91 -1.57 11.80 2.21
CA ALA A 91 -2.95 11.60 2.62
C ALA A 91 -3.92 12.34 1.70
N LYS A 92 -3.57 13.57 1.30
CA LYS A 92 -4.41 14.35 0.40
C LYS A 92 -4.60 13.65 -0.94
N TYR A 93 -3.51 13.13 -1.50
CA TYR A 93 -3.58 12.45 -2.79
C TYR A 93 -4.31 11.12 -2.69
N ASN A 94 -4.16 10.42 -1.58
CA ASN A 94 -4.88 9.18 -1.36
C ASN A 94 -6.38 9.43 -1.27
N ARG A 95 -6.77 10.50 -0.57
CA ARG A 95 -8.19 10.86 -0.46
C ARG A 95 -8.76 11.21 -1.84
N LEU A 96 -8.00 11.94 -2.65
CA LEU A 96 -8.45 12.29 -4.00
C LEU A 96 -8.65 11.04 -4.86
N LEU A 97 -7.76 10.08 -4.75
CA LEU A 97 -7.89 8.83 -5.49
C LEU A 97 -9.14 8.07 -5.06
N CYS A 98 -9.43 8.05 -3.76
CA CYS A 98 -10.63 7.40 -3.26
C CYS A 98 -11.88 8.08 -3.79
N GLU A 99 -11.87 9.42 -3.88
CA GLU A 99 -12.99 10.16 -4.45
C GLU A 99 -13.22 9.80 -5.92
N GLU A 100 -12.14 9.66 -6.69
CA GLU A 100 -12.25 9.26 -8.09
C GLU A 100 -12.88 7.88 -8.23
N LYS A 101 -12.63 6.99 -7.29
CA LYS A 101 -13.08 5.60 -7.36
C LYS A 101 -14.36 5.35 -6.56
N ASP A 102 -14.92 6.38 -5.94
CA ASP A 102 -16.10 6.25 -5.07
C ASP A 102 -15.85 5.33 -3.89
N PHE A 103 -14.64 5.38 -3.34
CA PHE A 103 -14.29 4.66 -2.12
C PHE A 103 -14.41 5.60 -0.93
N ASP A 104 -14.77 5.06 0.24
CA ASP A 104 -14.71 5.80 1.49
C ASP A 104 -13.28 5.81 1.98
N TYR A 105 -12.64 6.97 1.95
CA TYR A 105 -11.28 7.11 2.43
C TYR A 105 -11.27 7.07 3.95
N MET A 106 -10.57 6.09 4.52
CA MET A 106 -10.55 5.88 5.97
C MET A 106 -9.31 6.43 6.65
N GLY A 107 -8.26 6.67 5.90
CA GLY A 107 -7.05 7.25 6.46
C GLY A 107 -5.77 6.72 5.86
N THR A 108 -4.68 7.37 6.21
CA THR A 108 -3.34 6.99 5.78
C THR A 108 -2.47 6.88 7.02
N ALA A 109 -1.88 5.70 7.22
CA ALA A 109 -0.93 5.47 8.30
C ALA A 109 0.48 5.57 7.74
N GLN A 110 1.36 6.18 8.51
CA GLN A 110 2.76 6.34 8.16
C GLN A 110 3.59 5.40 9.00
N ILE A 111 4.47 4.64 8.37
CA ILE A 111 5.42 3.79 9.08
C ILE A 111 6.81 4.26 8.66
N VAL A 112 7.53 4.87 9.59
CA VAL A 112 8.86 5.39 9.31
C VAL A 112 9.85 4.24 9.37
N MET A 113 10.55 4.03 8.27
CA MET A 113 11.58 3.01 8.17
C MET A 113 12.85 3.69 7.68
N PRO A 114 13.70 4.13 8.61
CA PRO A 114 14.95 4.77 8.24
C PRO A 114 15.77 3.88 7.31
N GLU A 115 16.62 4.49 6.53
CA GLU A 115 17.40 3.81 5.52
C GLU A 115 18.12 2.57 6.06
N ASN A 116 18.63 2.63 7.28
CA ASN A 116 19.36 1.52 7.86
C ASN A 116 18.48 0.61 8.73
N TYR A 117 17.18 0.77 8.69
CA TYR A 117 16.27 -0.01 9.52
C TYR A 117 16.41 -1.49 9.26
N ILE A 118 16.41 -1.87 7.98
CA ILE A 118 16.54 -3.27 7.59
C ILE A 118 17.90 -3.82 8.01
N ALA A 119 18.95 -3.00 7.88
CA ALA A 119 20.28 -3.39 8.28
C ALA A 119 20.35 -3.70 9.77
N LEU A 120 19.63 -2.96 10.59
CA LEU A 120 19.62 -3.22 12.04
C LEU A 120 19.04 -4.58 12.36
N PHE A 121 18.07 -5.03 11.58
CA PHE A 121 17.53 -6.36 11.79
C PHE A 121 18.46 -7.46 11.32
N HIS A 122 19.23 -7.19 10.28
CA HIS A 122 20.11 -8.19 9.69
C HIS A 122 21.52 -8.11 10.21
N THR A 123 21.91 -6.97 10.75
CA THR A 123 23.24 -6.72 11.30
C THR A 123 23.07 -6.02 12.64
N PRO A 124 22.68 -6.75 13.67
CA PRO A 124 22.33 -6.13 14.96
C PRO A 124 23.40 -5.25 15.54
N GLU A 125 24.62 -5.45 15.16
CA GLU A 125 25.71 -4.67 15.69
C GLU A 125 25.75 -3.24 15.15
N THR A 126 24.91 -2.91 14.22
CA THR A 126 25.00 -1.59 13.59
C THR A 126 24.46 -0.46 14.45
N GLU A 127 23.78 -0.79 15.52
CA GLU A 127 23.32 0.29 16.33
C GLU A 127 24.29 0.72 17.34
#